data_8e5ab87e2283a084c25e78718f344a72
#
_entry.id   8e5ab87e2283a084c25e78718f344a72
#
_cell.length_a   1.000
_cell.length_b   1.000
_cell.length_c   1.000
_cell.angle_alpha   90.00
_cell.angle_beta   90.00
_cell.angle_gamma   90.00
#
_symmetry.space_group_name_H-M   'P 1'
#
loop_
_entity.id
_entity.type
_entity.pdbx_description
1 polymer ?
#
loop_
_entity_poly.entity_id
_entity_poly.type
_entity_poly.pdbx_seq_one_letter_code
_entity_poly.pdbx_strand_id
1 'polypeptide(L)'
;MKKLFLSVVALCVTLFVQAKDYADYVSPLVGTQSSFELSTGNTYPAISRPWGMNFWTPQTGKMGDGWQYVYTANKIRGFKQTHQPSPWINDYGQFSIMPVTGKPEFEEDKRASWFSHKAEIAKPYYYKVYLAEHDVVTEMVPTERAVMFRFTFPENDSYVVVDAFDRGSSVKVIPGENKIVGYTTRNSGGVPANFKNYFVIEFDKPFTYEATFSNDVQPEKPDGSVPVTLKEGKLEQTDFHTGAVIGFKTKKGEVVHARVALQYPAVTDLPTHQR
;
A
#
# COMPACT_ATOMS: atom_id res chain seq x y z
N MET A 1 3.58 -45.75 -39.09
CA MET A 1 4.29 -44.46 -39.03
C MET A 1 3.39 -43.25 -39.29
N LYS A 2 2.66 -43.17 -40.41
CA LYS A 2 1.78 -41.99 -40.71
C LYS A 2 0.71 -41.70 -39.61
N LYS A 3 0.07 -42.75 -39.06
CA LYS A 3 -0.97 -42.55 -38.00
C LYS A 3 -0.39 -42.07 -36.67
N LEU A 4 0.82 -42.52 -36.32
CA LEU A 4 1.53 -42.09 -35.14
C LEU A 4 1.96 -40.60 -35.25
N PHE A 5 2.42 -40.21 -36.45
CA PHE A 5 2.80 -38.83 -36.73
C PHE A 5 1.61 -37.87 -36.66
N LEU A 6 0.45 -38.28 -37.16
CA LEU A 6 -0.78 -37.50 -37.07
C LEU A 6 -1.25 -37.32 -35.62
N SER A 7 -1.13 -38.36 -34.79
CA SER A 7 -1.51 -38.31 -33.38
C SER A 7 -0.58 -37.40 -32.57
N VAL A 8 0.72 -37.37 -32.85
CA VAL A 8 1.68 -36.49 -32.20
C VAL A 8 1.45 -35.03 -32.62
N VAL A 9 1.17 -34.78 -33.89
CA VAL A 9 0.85 -33.42 -34.37
C VAL A 9 -0.47 -32.92 -33.76
N ALA A 10 -1.50 -33.75 -33.64
CA ALA A 10 -2.74 -33.39 -32.98
C ALA A 10 -2.55 -33.11 -31.48
N LEU A 11 -1.72 -33.89 -30.79
CA LEU A 11 -1.35 -33.63 -29.38
C LEU A 11 -0.57 -32.33 -29.18
N CYS A 12 0.35 -32.03 -30.09
CA CYS A 12 1.10 -30.77 -30.04
C CYS A 12 0.22 -29.54 -30.29
N VAL A 13 -0.79 -29.64 -31.15
CA VAL A 13 -1.73 -28.53 -31.43
C VAL A 13 -2.63 -28.26 -30.21
N THR A 14 -3.01 -29.27 -29.44
CA THR A 14 -3.82 -29.09 -28.22
C THR A 14 -3.07 -28.43 -27.08
N LEU A 15 -1.73 -28.50 -27.07
CA LEU A 15 -0.90 -27.85 -26.02
C LEU A 15 -0.78 -26.33 -26.19
N PHE A 16 -1.22 -25.78 -27.32
CA PHE A 16 -1.20 -24.34 -27.57
C PHE A 16 -2.56 -23.64 -27.34
N VAL A 17 -3.55 -24.33 -26.81
CA VAL A 17 -4.79 -23.68 -26.38
C VAL A 17 -4.50 -22.92 -25.08
N GLN A 18 -4.08 -21.68 -25.20
CA GLN A 18 -4.01 -20.77 -24.07
C GLN A 18 -5.43 -20.58 -23.55
N ALA A 19 -5.66 -21.00 -22.32
CA ALA A 19 -6.90 -20.67 -21.63
C ALA A 19 -7.01 -19.15 -21.54
N LYS A 20 -8.12 -18.60 -22.00
CA LYS A 20 -8.37 -17.16 -21.95
C LYS A 20 -8.53 -16.76 -20.50
N ASP A 21 -7.69 -15.86 -20.01
CA ASP A 21 -7.85 -15.30 -18.66
C ASP A 21 -9.00 -14.28 -18.67
N TYR A 22 -10.16 -14.70 -18.17
CA TYR A 22 -11.34 -13.84 -18.10
C TYR A 22 -11.15 -12.66 -17.14
N ALA A 23 -10.17 -12.69 -16.24
CA ALA A 23 -9.82 -11.56 -15.38
C ALA A 23 -9.29 -10.36 -16.18
N ASP A 24 -8.82 -10.55 -17.41
CA ASP A 24 -8.40 -9.48 -18.31
C ASP A 24 -9.58 -8.58 -18.77
N TYR A 25 -10.82 -9.04 -18.63
CA TYR A 25 -12.02 -8.22 -18.92
C TYR A 25 -12.50 -7.41 -17.71
N VAL A 26 -11.93 -7.62 -16.53
CA VAL A 26 -12.27 -6.89 -15.32
C VAL A 26 -11.29 -5.74 -15.16
N SER A 27 -11.79 -4.50 -15.23
CA SER A 27 -10.99 -3.31 -14.96
C SER A 27 -11.32 -2.73 -13.59
N PRO A 28 -10.41 -2.78 -12.61
CA PRO A 28 -10.59 -2.12 -11.32
C PRO A 28 -10.69 -0.59 -11.41
N LEU A 29 -10.35 0.00 -12.56
CA LEU A 29 -10.42 1.44 -12.80
C LEU A 29 -11.83 1.94 -13.14
N VAL A 30 -12.79 1.05 -13.40
CA VAL A 30 -14.18 1.44 -13.68
C VAL A 30 -14.78 2.16 -12.47
N GLY A 31 -15.39 3.35 -12.71
CA GLY A 31 -16.00 4.18 -11.68
C GLY A 31 -15.02 5.05 -10.89
N THR A 32 -13.71 5.01 -11.20
CA THR A 32 -12.71 5.85 -10.53
C THR A 32 -12.61 7.26 -11.10
N GLN A 33 -13.28 7.53 -12.22
CA GLN A 33 -13.48 8.85 -12.80
C GLN A 33 -14.97 9.18 -12.85
N SER A 34 -15.35 10.29 -12.23
CA SER A 34 -16.73 10.79 -12.21
C SER A 34 -16.72 12.32 -12.18
N SER A 35 -17.87 12.95 -12.36
CA SER A 35 -18.00 14.39 -12.15
C SER A 35 -18.20 14.71 -10.66
N PHE A 36 -18.03 15.98 -10.31
CA PHE A 36 -18.31 16.44 -8.94
C PHE A 36 -19.78 16.17 -8.54
N GLU A 37 -20.71 16.30 -9.47
CA GLU A 37 -22.14 16.02 -9.24
C GLU A 37 -22.42 14.54 -8.97
N LEU A 38 -21.60 13.65 -9.54
CA LEU A 38 -21.72 12.20 -9.40
C LEU A 38 -20.68 11.60 -8.45
N SER A 39 -20.02 12.44 -7.63
CA SER A 39 -18.98 12.04 -6.68
C SER A 39 -17.74 11.47 -7.35
N THR A 40 -16.86 12.37 -7.80
CA THR A 40 -15.56 12.04 -8.39
C THR A 40 -14.79 11.05 -7.53
N GLY A 41 -14.28 9.97 -8.16
CA GLY A 41 -13.52 8.94 -7.45
C GLY A 41 -14.36 8.11 -6.48
N ASN A 42 -15.62 7.91 -6.78
CA ASN A 42 -16.58 7.19 -5.93
C ASN A 42 -16.23 5.71 -5.73
N THR A 43 -15.40 5.17 -6.60
CA THR A 43 -14.73 3.88 -6.43
C THR A 43 -13.22 4.08 -6.55
N TYR A 44 -12.45 3.09 -6.13
CA TYR A 44 -11.00 3.07 -6.30
C TYR A 44 -10.59 1.70 -6.86
N PRO A 45 -9.40 1.56 -7.47
CA PRO A 45 -8.93 0.28 -7.95
C PRO A 45 -8.59 -0.62 -6.74
N ALA A 46 -9.60 -1.36 -6.27
CA ALA A 46 -9.45 -2.29 -5.16
C ALA A 46 -8.72 -3.55 -5.64
N ILE A 47 -7.44 -3.64 -5.30
CA ILE A 47 -6.62 -4.80 -5.61
C ILE A 47 -6.68 -5.75 -4.42
N SER A 48 -7.33 -6.91 -4.61
CA SER A 48 -7.55 -7.89 -3.54
C SER A 48 -7.85 -9.27 -4.11
N ARG A 49 -7.78 -10.29 -3.26
CA ARG A 49 -8.37 -11.58 -3.58
C ARG A 49 -9.86 -11.60 -3.20
N PRO A 50 -10.70 -12.36 -3.92
CA PRO A 50 -12.09 -12.57 -3.51
C PRO A 50 -12.16 -13.03 -2.06
N TRP A 51 -13.06 -12.43 -1.28
CA TRP A 51 -13.26 -12.68 0.16
C TRP A 51 -12.06 -12.38 1.06
N GLY A 52 -11.05 -11.68 0.51
CA GLY A 52 -9.92 -11.20 1.28
C GLY A 52 -10.32 -10.09 2.26
N MET A 53 -9.61 -10.00 3.38
CA MET A 53 -9.75 -8.94 4.38
C MET A 53 -8.75 -7.80 4.14
N ASN A 54 -8.17 -7.73 2.94
CA ASN A 54 -6.98 -6.93 2.66
C ASN A 54 -7.08 -6.38 1.24
N PHE A 55 -7.54 -5.14 1.13
CA PHE A 55 -7.62 -4.38 -0.11
C PHE A 55 -6.48 -3.39 -0.17
N TRP A 56 -5.90 -3.23 -1.35
CA TRP A 56 -4.86 -2.26 -1.60
C TRP A 56 -5.20 -1.38 -2.79
N THR A 57 -4.78 -0.13 -2.73
CA THR A 57 -5.01 0.83 -3.81
C THR A 57 -3.86 1.81 -3.90
N PRO A 58 -3.48 2.28 -5.11
CA PRO A 58 -2.68 3.49 -5.21
C PRO A 58 -3.44 4.66 -4.58
N GLN A 59 -2.74 5.50 -3.84
CA GLN A 59 -3.29 6.66 -3.16
C GLN A 59 -2.97 7.92 -3.96
N THR A 60 -3.96 8.58 -4.52
CA THR A 60 -3.81 9.90 -5.16
C THR A 60 -4.32 11.04 -4.28
N GLY A 61 -5.27 10.76 -3.38
CA GLY A 61 -5.77 11.68 -2.36
C GLY A 61 -4.82 11.80 -1.17
N LYS A 62 -5.08 12.77 -0.29
CA LYS A 62 -4.33 12.93 0.95
C LYS A 62 -4.77 11.93 2.02
N MET A 63 -3.93 11.80 3.05
CA MET A 63 -4.29 11.07 4.26
C MET A 63 -5.61 11.61 4.82
N GLY A 64 -6.54 10.72 5.10
CA GLY A 64 -7.86 11.09 5.59
C GLY A 64 -8.87 11.43 4.53
N ASP A 65 -8.46 11.58 3.29
CA ASP A 65 -9.38 11.75 2.20
C ASP A 65 -10.16 10.45 1.94
N GLY A 66 -11.48 10.53 1.90
CA GLY A 66 -12.33 9.41 1.52
C GLY A 66 -12.13 9.00 0.06
N TRP A 67 -11.77 9.94 -0.79
CA TRP A 67 -11.43 9.74 -2.20
C TRP A 67 -9.99 9.29 -2.33
N GLN A 68 -9.74 8.03 -2.08
CA GLN A 68 -8.41 7.44 -2.02
C GLN A 68 -7.69 7.48 -3.37
N TYR A 69 -8.43 7.35 -4.47
CA TYR A 69 -7.93 7.38 -5.83
C TYR A 69 -8.92 8.11 -6.74
N VAL A 70 -8.41 9.02 -7.55
CA VAL A 70 -9.17 9.71 -8.61
C VAL A 70 -8.43 9.53 -9.93
N TYR A 71 -9.09 8.99 -10.94
CA TYR A 71 -8.47 8.67 -12.23
C TYR A 71 -7.81 9.87 -12.92
N THR A 72 -8.37 11.07 -12.77
CA THR A 72 -7.79 12.30 -13.35
C THR A 72 -6.59 12.85 -12.60
N ALA A 73 -6.24 12.28 -11.43
CA ALA A 73 -5.03 12.67 -10.72
C ALA A 73 -3.79 12.13 -11.43
N ASN A 74 -2.69 12.83 -11.30
CA ASN A 74 -1.44 12.56 -11.99
C ASN A 74 -0.27 12.22 -11.05
N LYS A 75 -0.52 12.18 -9.73
CA LYS A 75 0.48 11.82 -8.72
C LYS A 75 -0.05 10.75 -7.76
N ILE A 76 0.81 9.79 -7.47
CA ILE A 76 0.62 8.78 -6.41
C ILE A 76 1.45 9.22 -5.19
N ARG A 77 0.84 9.21 -4.00
CA ARG A 77 1.43 9.56 -2.70
C ARG A 77 1.84 8.36 -1.87
N GLY A 78 1.34 7.17 -2.24
CA GLY A 78 1.58 5.91 -1.57
C GLY A 78 0.71 4.80 -2.12
N PHE A 79 0.90 3.61 -1.58
CA PHE A 79 0.04 2.45 -1.78
C PHE A 79 -0.63 2.18 -0.44
N LYS A 80 -1.93 2.34 -0.41
CA LYS A 80 -2.72 2.42 0.82
C LYS A 80 -3.50 1.13 1.03
N GLN A 81 -3.44 0.61 2.25
CA GLN A 81 -4.38 -0.40 2.67
C GLN A 81 -5.75 0.23 2.94
N THR A 82 -6.79 -0.48 2.61
CA THR A 82 -8.17 -0.01 2.74
C THR A 82 -9.11 -1.19 2.99
N HIS A 83 -10.29 -0.93 3.57
CA HIS A 83 -11.29 -1.94 3.93
C HIS A 83 -12.68 -1.60 3.41
N GLN A 84 -12.90 -0.36 3.00
CA GLN A 84 -14.18 0.11 2.50
C GLN A 84 -14.11 0.38 1.00
N PRO A 85 -14.98 -0.22 0.19
CA PRO A 85 -15.01 0.03 -1.25
C PRO A 85 -15.64 1.38 -1.62
N SER A 86 -16.20 2.12 -0.66
CA SER A 86 -16.87 3.40 -0.90
C SER A 86 -16.28 4.53 -0.04
N PRO A 87 -15.98 5.70 -0.63
CA PRO A 87 -15.48 6.86 0.09
C PRO A 87 -16.52 7.49 1.03
N TRP A 88 -17.80 7.25 0.83
CA TRP A 88 -18.88 7.83 1.61
C TRP A 88 -18.91 7.41 3.06
N ILE A 89 -18.49 6.20 3.35
CA ILE A 89 -18.51 5.63 4.71
C ILE A 89 -17.19 5.92 5.42
N ASN A 90 -16.15 6.36 4.66
CA ASN A 90 -14.77 6.40 5.09
C ASN A 90 -14.23 5.01 5.49
N ASP A 91 -12.98 4.97 5.91
CA ASP A 91 -12.29 3.71 6.12
C ASP A 91 -11.72 3.63 7.54
N TYR A 92 -11.22 2.49 7.92
CA TYR A 92 -10.60 2.22 9.21
C TYR A 92 -9.31 1.40 9.04
N GLY A 93 -8.37 1.60 9.96
CA GLY A 93 -7.12 0.86 9.99
C GLY A 93 -6.21 1.11 8.80
N GLN A 94 -6.24 2.31 8.23
CA GLN A 94 -5.47 2.67 7.04
C GLN A 94 -4.02 3.01 7.38
N PHE A 95 -3.12 2.59 6.52
CA PHE A 95 -1.73 3.06 6.45
C PHE A 95 -1.24 2.96 5.01
N SER A 96 -0.10 3.57 4.69
CA SER A 96 0.45 3.53 3.33
C SER A 96 1.93 3.21 3.30
N ILE A 97 2.38 2.72 2.14
CA ILE A 97 3.77 2.43 1.83
C ILE A 97 4.14 3.17 0.55
N MET A 98 5.30 3.83 0.53
CA MET A 98 5.77 4.56 -0.65
C MET A 98 7.28 4.38 -0.83
N PRO A 99 7.75 3.88 -1.98
CA PRO A 99 9.17 3.91 -2.32
C PRO A 99 9.58 5.30 -2.78
N VAL A 100 10.72 5.77 -2.33
CA VAL A 100 11.32 7.06 -2.72
C VAL A 100 12.83 6.90 -2.94
N THR A 101 13.46 7.84 -3.64
CA THR A 101 14.90 7.80 -3.95
C THR A 101 15.57 9.13 -3.70
N GLY A 102 16.90 9.10 -3.51
CA GLY A 102 17.77 10.26 -3.35
C GLY A 102 17.82 10.79 -1.92
N LYS A 103 16.69 10.93 -1.25
CA LYS A 103 16.60 11.37 0.14
C LYS A 103 15.41 10.73 0.85
N PRO A 104 15.41 10.65 2.19
CA PRO A 104 14.32 10.02 2.96
C PRO A 104 13.10 10.96 3.05
N GLU A 105 12.44 11.20 1.92
CA GLU A 105 11.31 12.11 1.83
C GLU A 105 10.04 11.44 2.37
N PHE A 106 9.62 11.82 3.56
CA PHE A 106 8.49 11.21 4.26
C PHE A 106 7.20 12.03 4.19
N GLU A 107 7.29 13.32 3.91
CA GLU A 107 6.11 14.19 3.82
C GLU A 107 5.25 13.81 2.60
N GLU A 108 3.95 13.64 2.84
CA GLU A 108 3.02 13.07 1.86
C GLU A 108 2.99 13.80 0.51
N ASP A 109 2.99 15.14 0.51
CA ASP A 109 2.97 15.93 -0.73
C ASP A 109 4.34 15.92 -1.44
N LYS A 110 5.45 15.83 -0.68
CA LYS A 110 6.81 15.86 -1.22
C LYS A 110 7.25 14.50 -1.76
N ARG A 111 6.79 13.38 -1.16
CA ARG A 111 7.05 12.03 -1.65
C ARG A 111 6.21 11.64 -2.87
N ALA A 112 5.19 12.44 -3.19
CA ALA A 112 4.26 12.16 -4.28
C ALA A 112 4.96 12.14 -5.64
N SER A 113 4.71 11.11 -6.43
CA SER A 113 5.35 10.89 -7.73
C SER A 113 4.36 10.92 -8.89
N TRP A 114 4.76 11.54 -10.00
CA TRP A 114 4.04 11.45 -11.26
C TRP A 114 3.94 10.00 -11.73
N PHE A 115 2.80 9.65 -12.30
CA PHE A 115 2.57 8.39 -12.97
C PHE A 115 1.74 8.58 -14.25
N SER A 116 1.66 7.54 -15.05
CA SER A 116 0.86 7.54 -16.28
C SER A 116 0.03 6.28 -16.36
N HIS A 117 -1.25 6.42 -16.69
CA HIS A 117 -2.14 5.28 -16.96
C HIS A 117 -1.67 4.40 -18.11
N LYS A 118 -0.82 4.93 -19.02
CA LYS A 118 -0.20 4.13 -20.10
C LYS A 118 0.86 3.15 -19.58
N ALA A 119 1.39 3.42 -18.38
CA ALA A 119 2.37 2.57 -17.69
C ALA A 119 1.79 1.93 -16.41
N GLU A 120 0.48 2.06 -16.21
CA GLU A 120 -0.27 1.46 -15.10
C GLU A 120 -0.92 0.14 -15.56
N ILE A 121 -0.78 -0.88 -14.75
CA ILE A 121 -1.50 -2.14 -14.91
C ILE A 121 -2.33 -2.35 -13.65
N ALA A 122 -3.65 -2.31 -13.79
CA ALA A 122 -4.59 -2.56 -12.71
C ALA A 122 -5.44 -3.79 -13.05
N LYS A 123 -5.18 -4.91 -12.38
CA LYS A 123 -5.99 -6.13 -12.41
C LYS A 123 -6.57 -6.39 -11.01
N PRO A 124 -7.65 -7.12 -10.86
CA PRO A 124 -8.22 -7.39 -9.53
C PRO A 124 -7.22 -7.93 -8.51
N TYR A 125 -6.24 -8.68 -8.95
CA TYR A 125 -5.24 -9.40 -8.13
C TYR A 125 -3.81 -8.91 -8.31
N TYR A 126 -3.56 -7.87 -9.12
CA TYR A 126 -2.21 -7.38 -9.42
C TYR A 126 -2.25 -5.90 -9.80
N TYR A 127 -1.32 -5.14 -9.27
CA TYR A 127 -1.11 -3.76 -9.65
C TYR A 127 0.36 -3.50 -9.97
N LYS A 128 0.61 -2.68 -10.98
CA LYS A 128 1.95 -2.23 -11.36
C LYS A 128 1.90 -0.81 -11.85
N VAL A 129 2.87 0.01 -11.46
CA VAL A 129 3.03 1.38 -11.93
C VAL A 129 4.50 1.82 -11.90
N TYR A 130 4.85 2.74 -12.78
CA TYR A 130 6.13 3.45 -12.76
C TYR A 130 5.96 4.82 -12.11
N LEU A 131 6.79 5.11 -11.11
CA LEU A 131 6.83 6.34 -10.33
C LEU A 131 7.97 7.22 -10.85
N ALA A 132 7.64 8.27 -11.61
CA ALA A 132 8.59 9.00 -12.43
C ALA A 132 9.61 9.85 -11.64
N GLU A 133 9.20 10.50 -10.53
CA GLU A 133 10.12 11.28 -9.69
C GLU A 133 11.17 10.42 -8.99
N HIS A 134 10.83 9.17 -8.74
CA HIS A 134 11.70 8.24 -8.00
C HIS A 134 12.38 7.22 -8.89
N ASP A 135 12.03 7.16 -10.18
CA ASP A 135 12.51 6.13 -11.14
C ASP A 135 12.29 4.70 -10.60
N VAL A 136 11.15 4.45 -9.96
CA VAL A 136 10.82 3.17 -9.32
C VAL A 136 9.64 2.51 -10.02
N VAL A 137 9.77 1.22 -10.32
CA VAL A 137 8.62 0.39 -10.66
C VAL A 137 8.11 -0.28 -9.38
N THR A 138 6.84 -0.05 -9.07
CA THR A 138 6.16 -0.69 -7.94
C THR A 138 5.14 -1.69 -8.44
N GLU A 139 5.19 -2.89 -7.87
CA GLU A 139 4.23 -3.95 -8.13
C GLU A 139 3.68 -4.47 -6.81
N MET A 140 2.42 -4.87 -6.78
CA MET A 140 1.80 -5.48 -5.59
C MET A 140 0.84 -6.60 -5.95
N VAL A 141 0.88 -7.66 -5.13
CA VAL A 141 0.03 -8.84 -5.24
C VAL A 141 -0.54 -9.16 -3.85
N PRO A 142 -1.84 -8.96 -3.63
CA PRO A 142 -2.48 -9.28 -2.35
C PRO A 142 -2.78 -10.78 -2.22
N THR A 143 -2.84 -11.20 -0.98
CA THR A 143 -3.44 -12.46 -0.54
C THR A 143 -4.66 -12.15 0.33
N GLU A 144 -5.21 -13.13 1.05
CA GLU A 144 -6.37 -12.88 1.93
C GLU A 144 -6.09 -11.91 3.07
N ARG A 145 -4.86 -11.96 3.64
CA ARG A 145 -4.46 -11.19 4.84
C ARG A 145 -3.08 -10.55 4.71
N ALA A 146 -2.47 -10.60 3.55
CA ALA A 146 -1.14 -10.07 3.32
C ALA A 146 -1.02 -9.52 1.90
N VAL A 147 0.02 -8.74 1.65
CA VAL A 147 0.41 -8.30 0.31
C VAL A 147 1.92 -8.45 0.14
N MET A 148 2.33 -8.83 -1.06
CA MET A 148 3.71 -8.77 -1.50
C MET A 148 3.89 -7.54 -2.36
N PHE A 149 4.81 -6.68 -1.96
CA PHE A 149 5.35 -5.61 -2.80
C PHE A 149 6.66 -6.02 -3.43
N ARG A 150 6.88 -5.54 -4.65
CA ARG A 150 8.15 -5.58 -5.35
C ARG A 150 8.48 -4.18 -5.84
N PHE A 151 9.56 -3.61 -5.33
CA PHE A 151 10.09 -2.33 -5.74
C PHE A 151 11.34 -2.56 -6.58
N THR A 152 11.33 -2.15 -7.85
CA THR A 152 12.50 -2.16 -8.71
C THR A 152 13.08 -0.75 -8.72
N PHE A 153 14.24 -0.60 -8.09
CA PHE A 153 14.90 0.68 -7.87
C PHE A 153 15.95 1.00 -8.96
N PRO A 154 16.28 2.29 -9.16
CA PRO A 154 17.45 2.72 -9.89
C PRO A 154 18.74 2.49 -9.08
N GLU A 155 19.88 2.92 -9.61
CA GLU A 155 21.11 3.06 -8.82
C GLU A 155 21.05 4.35 -8.01
N ASN A 156 20.75 4.22 -6.69
CA ASN A 156 20.58 5.37 -5.81
C ASN A 156 20.63 4.95 -4.33
N ASP A 157 20.59 5.96 -3.44
CA ASP A 157 20.09 5.79 -2.10
C ASP A 157 18.57 5.68 -2.19
N SER A 158 18.04 4.52 -1.90
CA SER A 158 16.63 4.17 -2.08
C SER A 158 15.97 3.95 -0.73
N TYR A 159 14.71 4.37 -0.59
CA TYR A 159 14.00 4.30 0.68
C TYR A 159 12.60 3.75 0.49
N VAL A 160 12.04 3.22 1.58
CA VAL A 160 10.62 2.92 1.70
C VAL A 160 10.08 3.65 2.92
N VAL A 161 9.06 4.46 2.69
CA VAL A 161 8.30 5.17 3.72
C VAL A 161 7.10 4.32 4.11
N VAL A 162 6.92 4.07 5.40
CA VAL A 162 5.72 3.46 5.99
C VAL A 162 5.04 4.54 6.81
N ASP A 163 3.86 4.94 6.40
CA ASP A 163 3.08 6.01 7.02
C ASP A 163 1.86 5.39 7.72
N ALA A 164 1.89 5.35 9.05
CA ALA A 164 0.83 4.73 9.85
C ALA A 164 -0.35 5.67 10.14
N PHE A 165 -0.32 6.86 9.54
CA PHE A 165 -1.36 7.88 9.57
C PHE A 165 -1.64 8.49 10.96
N ASP A 166 -2.50 9.48 10.96
CA ASP A 166 -2.93 10.22 12.14
C ASP A 166 -4.03 9.51 12.95
N ARG A 167 -4.48 10.14 14.02
CA ARG A 167 -5.48 9.71 15.03
C ARG A 167 -5.00 8.58 15.94
N GLY A 168 -3.69 8.42 16.04
CA GLY A 168 -3.03 7.45 16.91
C GLY A 168 -2.42 6.31 16.12
N SER A 169 -1.11 6.22 16.18
CA SER A 169 -0.35 5.16 15.52
C SER A 169 0.95 4.85 16.25
N SER A 170 1.50 3.70 15.95
CA SER A 170 2.80 3.28 16.47
C SER A 170 3.58 2.55 15.39
N VAL A 171 4.88 2.80 15.36
CA VAL A 171 5.83 2.10 14.50
C VAL A 171 7.07 1.72 15.30
N LYS A 172 7.63 0.54 15.01
CA LYS A 172 8.91 0.08 15.52
C LYS A 172 9.70 -0.58 14.41
N VAL A 173 10.88 -0.06 14.16
CA VAL A 173 11.86 -0.64 13.22
C VAL A 173 12.75 -1.64 13.98
N ILE A 174 12.92 -2.82 13.42
CA ILE A 174 13.77 -3.90 13.97
C ILE A 174 14.82 -4.24 12.91
N PRO A 175 15.95 -3.52 12.85
CA PRO A 175 16.93 -3.64 11.77
C PRO A 175 17.52 -5.05 11.64
N GLY A 176 17.83 -5.69 12.77
CA GLY A 176 18.38 -7.05 12.78
C GLY A 176 17.47 -8.15 12.22
N GLU A 177 16.17 -7.84 12.06
CA GLU A 177 15.17 -8.72 11.46
C GLU A 177 14.65 -8.18 10.11
N ASN A 178 15.20 -7.07 9.62
CA ASN A 178 14.72 -6.36 8.42
C ASN A 178 13.19 -6.12 8.47
N LYS A 179 12.68 -5.68 9.61
CA LYS A 179 11.26 -5.69 9.93
C LYS A 179 10.79 -4.35 10.49
N ILE A 180 9.56 -4.00 10.15
CA ILE A 180 8.79 -2.94 10.82
C ILE A 180 7.52 -3.57 11.38
N VAL A 181 7.21 -3.26 12.62
CA VAL A 181 5.93 -3.61 13.25
C VAL A 181 5.23 -2.34 13.69
N GLY A 182 3.91 -2.36 13.71
CA GLY A 182 3.16 -1.20 14.15
C GLY A 182 1.67 -1.43 14.19
N TYR A 183 0.96 -0.36 14.52
CA TYR A 183 -0.50 -0.32 14.42
C TYR A 183 -0.98 1.08 14.06
N THR A 184 -2.19 1.15 13.54
CA THR A 184 -2.95 2.38 13.38
C THR A 184 -4.32 2.24 14.04
N THR A 185 -4.77 3.32 14.67
CA THR A 185 -6.13 3.42 15.22
C THR A 185 -7.04 4.26 14.33
N ARG A 186 -6.49 4.76 13.19
CA ARG A 186 -7.25 5.62 12.30
C ARG A 186 -8.55 4.97 11.88
N ASN A 187 -9.65 5.67 12.12
CA ASN A 187 -10.99 5.26 11.72
C ASN A 187 -11.90 6.49 11.61
N SER A 188 -13.05 6.32 10.99
CA SER A 188 -14.08 7.36 10.81
C SER A 188 -15.27 7.20 11.75
N GLY A 189 -15.15 6.35 12.75
CA GLY A 189 -16.19 6.02 13.71
C GLY A 189 -16.78 4.63 13.48
N GLY A 190 -17.65 4.19 14.39
CA GLY A 190 -18.32 2.90 14.32
C GLY A 190 -17.46 1.69 14.70
N VAL A 191 -16.28 1.92 15.24
CA VAL A 191 -15.39 0.86 15.76
C VAL A 191 -15.27 0.94 17.29
N PRO A 192 -14.91 -0.16 17.97
CA PRO A 192 -14.63 -0.14 19.41
C PRO A 192 -13.52 0.84 19.77
N ALA A 193 -13.54 1.40 20.98
CA ALA A 193 -12.55 2.39 21.44
C ALA A 193 -11.10 1.87 21.47
N ASN A 194 -10.92 0.56 21.59
CA ASN A 194 -9.61 -0.11 21.56
C ASN A 194 -9.24 -0.65 20.18
N PHE A 195 -9.96 -0.27 19.11
CA PHE A 195 -9.67 -0.71 17.76
C PHE A 195 -8.23 -0.37 17.36
N LYS A 196 -7.54 -1.36 16.83
CA LYS A 196 -6.21 -1.23 16.22
C LYS A 196 -6.11 -2.15 15.01
N ASN A 197 -5.56 -1.65 13.93
CA ASN A 197 -5.07 -2.49 12.84
C ASN A 197 -3.56 -2.65 13.01
N TYR A 198 -3.12 -3.85 13.36
CA TYR A 198 -1.72 -4.18 13.49
C TYR A 198 -1.15 -4.59 12.14
N PHE A 199 0.08 -4.19 11.89
CA PHE A 199 0.83 -4.61 10.69
C PHE A 199 2.24 -5.07 11.03
N VAL A 200 2.73 -5.99 10.23
CA VAL A 200 4.12 -6.45 10.20
C VAL A 200 4.61 -6.35 8.76
N ILE A 201 5.72 -5.68 8.54
CA ILE A 201 6.34 -5.54 7.23
C ILE A 201 7.74 -6.14 7.31
N GLU A 202 8.02 -7.16 6.49
CA GLU A 202 9.32 -7.81 6.40
C GLU A 202 9.94 -7.53 5.03
N PHE A 203 11.21 -7.15 5.04
CA PHE A 203 11.99 -6.88 3.83
C PHE A 203 13.01 -7.98 3.58
N ASP A 204 13.27 -8.29 2.32
CA ASP A 204 14.25 -9.29 1.91
C ASP A 204 15.70 -8.76 1.90
N LYS A 205 15.89 -7.49 2.23
CA LYS A 205 17.19 -6.81 2.26
C LYS A 205 17.47 -6.16 3.61
N PRO A 206 18.72 -6.15 4.08
CA PRO A 206 19.10 -5.41 5.27
C PRO A 206 18.99 -3.89 5.03
N PHE A 207 18.63 -3.17 6.08
CA PHE A 207 18.55 -1.73 6.05
C PHE A 207 19.94 -1.08 6.09
N THR A 208 20.11 0.02 5.36
CA THR A 208 21.30 0.87 5.39
C THR A 208 21.02 2.23 6.01
N TYR A 209 19.75 2.52 6.29
CA TYR A 209 19.26 3.72 6.94
C TYR A 209 17.96 3.41 7.66
N GLU A 210 17.79 3.92 8.87
CA GLU A 210 16.58 3.80 9.68
C GLU A 210 16.26 5.13 10.36
N ALA A 211 15.01 5.54 10.22
CA ALA A 211 14.45 6.67 10.94
C ALA A 211 12.95 6.41 11.19
N THR A 212 12.43 7.10 12.18
CA THR A 212 10.99 7.24 12.37
C THR A 212 10.60 8.70 12.22
N PHE A 213 9.32 8.98 12.05
CA PHE A 213 8.79 10.33 12.13
C PHE A 213 7.55 10.37 13.01
N SER A 214 7.33 11.50 13.66
CA SER A 214 6.13 11.74 14.47
C SER A 214 5.83 13.22 14.58
N ASN A 215 4.61 13.53 14.99
CA ASN A 215 4.29 14.87 15.47
C ASN A 215 4.53 14.92 16.99
N ASP A 216 5.25 15.93 17.43
CA ASP A 216 5.59 16.10 18.87
C ASP A 216 4.43 16.74 19.66
N VAL A 217 3.36 17.14 18.99
CA VAL A 217 2.23 17.87 19.60
C VAL A 217 0.92 17.32 19.05
N GLN A 218 -0.03 17.08 19.93
CA GLN A 218 -1.38 16.71 19.54
C GLN A 218 -2.08 17.91 18.87
N PRO A 219 -2.84 17.72 17.78
CA PRO A 219 -3.59 18.82 17.20
C PRO A 219 -4.68 19.30 18.17
N GLU A 220 -4.89 20.61 18.25
CA GLU A 220 -5.99 21.19 19.04
C GLU A 220 -7.37 20.74 18.55
N LYS A 221 -7.47 20.38 17.27
CA LYS A 221 -8.69 19.84 16.64
C LYS A 221 -8.42 18.50 15.98
N PRO A 222 -9.38 17.56 15.97
CA PRO A 222 -9.20 16.25 15.37
C PRO A 222 -8.86 16.23 13.88
N ASP A 223 -9.17 17.31 13.15
CA ASP A 223 -8.91 17.52 11.72
C ASP A 223 -7.72 18.48 11.46
N GLY A 224 -7.08 18.98 12.55
CA GLY A 224 -5.91 19.83 12.45
C GLY A 224 -4.69 19.04 11.97
N SER A 225 -4.06 19.46 10.88
CA SER A 225 -2.78 18.90 10.45
C SER A 225 -1.66 19.44 11.38
N VAL A 226 -0.95 18.54 12.03
CA VAL A 226 0.26 18.87 12.77
C VAL A 226 1.46 18.40 11.96
N PRO A 227 2.48 19.26 11.75
CA PRO A 227 3.69 18.83 11.06
C PRO A 227 4.32 17.63 11.75
N VAL A 228 4.80 16.70 10.96
CA VAL A 228 5.61 15.57 11.43
C VAL A 228 7.08 15.89 11.25
N THR A 229 7.92 15.41 12.15
CA THR A 229 9.37 15.59 12.11
C THR A 229 10.09 14.26 12.05
N LEU A 230 11.14 14.19 11.23
CA LEU A 230 12.00 13.02 11.11
C LEU A 230 12.89 12.89 12.36
N LYS A 231 13.00 11.66 12.86
CA LYS A 231 13.79 11.29 14.04
C LYS A 231 14.82 10.24 13.63
N GLU A 232 15.95 10.68 13.11
CA GLU A 232 17.04 9.79 12.71
C GLU A 232 17.56 9.00 13.91
N GLY A 233 17.83 7.71 13.70
CA GLY A 233 18.32 6.81 14.74
C GLY A 233 17.31 6.46 15.83
N LYS A 234 16.09 7.01 15.80
CA LYS A 234 15.01 6.60 16.69
C LYS A 234 14.19 5.50 16.00
N LEU A 235 14.13 4.34 16.62
CA LEU A 235 13.57 3.13 16.01
C LEU A 235 12.14 2.84 16.43
N GLU A 236 11.59 3.56 17.41
CA GLU A 236 10.24 3.35 17.92
C GLU A 236 9.55 4.68 18.23
N GLN A 237 8.31 4.81 17.77
CA GLN A 237 7.44 5.95 18.02
C GLN A 237 6.00 5.49 18.26
N THR A 238 5.35 6.16 19.20
CA THR A 238 3.90 6.08 19.40
C THR A 238 3.41 7.49 19.63
N ASP A 239 2.54 7.98 18.75
CA ASP A 239 2.07 9.35 18.78
C ASP A 239 0.74 9.49 18.02
N PHE A 240 0.22 10.71 17.89
CA PHE A 240 -0.96 11.00 17.09
C PHE A 240 -0.76 10.63 15.60
N HIS A 241 0.42 10.90 15.02
CA HIS A 241 0.81 10.50 13.68
C HIS A 241 2.26 10.00 13.71
N THR A 242 2.47 8.77 13.29
CA THR A 242 3.82 8.18 13.22
C THR A 242 4.06 7.49 11.88
N GLY A 243 5.33 7.29 11.58
CA GLY A 243 5.77 6.46 10.48
C GLY A 243 7.25 6.13 10.58
N ALA A 244 7.72 5.36 9.62
CA ALA A 244 9.10 4.93 9.52
C ALA A 244 9.64 5.15 8.11
N VAL A 245 10.93 5.43 8.02
CA VAL A 245 11.69 5.47 6.77
C VAL A 245 12.87 4.53 6.90
N ILE A 246 12.94 3.56 6.02
CA ILE A 246 14.08 2.64 5.93
C ILE A 246 14.76 2.81 4.58
N GLY A 247 16.07 2.63 4.54
CA GLY A 247 16.88 2.85 3.35
C GLY A 247 17.65 1.63 2.90
N PHE A 248 17.98 1.65 1.61
CA PHE A 248 18.77 0.65 0.91
C PHE A 248 19.73 1.35 -0.05
N LYS A 249 20.94 0.81 -0.24
CA LYS A 249 21.80 1.21 -1.36
C LYS A 249 21.55 0.25 -2.51
N THR A 250 20.95 0.75 -3.57
CA THR A 250 20.54 -0.08 -4.70
C THR A 250 21.36 0.17 -5.95
N LYS A 251 21.55 -0.90 -6.74
CA LYS A 251 22.07 -0.84 -8.10
C LYS A 251 20.91 -0.69 -9.09
N LYS A 252 21.20 -0.30 -10.31
CA LYS A 252 20.20 -0.17 -11.36
C LYS A 252 19.44 -1.49 -11.58
N GLY A 253 18.12 -1.43 -11.44
CA GLY A 253 17.23 -2.59 -11.60
C GLY A 253 17.21 -3.52 -10.39
N GLU A 254 17.83 -3.12 -9.27
CA GLU A 254 17.79 -3.92 -8.06
C GLU A 254 16.39 -3.97 -7.46
N VAL A 255 15.99 -5.16 -7.04
CA VAL A 255 14.66 -5.42 -6.50
C VAL A 255 14.73 -5.53 -4.99
N VAL A 256 13.82 -4.86 -4.31
CA VAL A 256 13.52 -5.02 -2.88
C VAL A 256 12.10 -5.52 -2.74
N HIS A 257 11.91 -6.61 -2.00
CA HIS A 257 10.58 -7.12 -1.67
C HIS A 257 10.17 -6.71 -0.26
N ALA A 258 8.88 -6.40 -0.09
CA ALA A 258 8.26 -6.22 1.22
C ALA A 258 7.02 -7.11 1.34
N ARG A 259 6.98 -7.94 2.38
CA ARG A 259 5.82 -8.73 2.77
C ARG A 259 5.10 -8.00 3.89
N VAL A 260 3.84 -7.67 3.68
CA VAL A 260 2.99 -6.98 4.66
C VAL A 260 1.91 -7.92 5.11
N ALA A 261 1.88 -8.23 6.39
CA ALA A 261 0.82 -9.00 7.03
C ALA A 261 0.02 -8.10 7.99
N LEU A 262 -1.26 -8.39 8.14
CA LEU A 262 -2.21 -7.60 8.89
C LEU A 262 -2.93 -8.47 9.92
N GLN A 263 -3.25 -7.88 11.07
CA GLN A 263 -4.01 -8.53 12.12
C GLN A 263 -4.90 -7.52 12.84
N TYR A 264 -6.17 -7.88 12.99
CA TYR A 264 -7.08 -7.24 13.92
C TYR A 264 -7.10 -7.99 15.25
N PRO A 265 -7.35 -7.33 16.39
CA PRO A 265 -7.59 -8.02 17.65
C PRO A 265 -8.70 -9.05 17.50
N ALA A 266 -8.52 -10.24 18.08
CA ALA A 266 -9.60 -11.20 18.15
C ALA A 266 -10.73 -10.65 19.05
N VAL A 267 -11.96 -11.08 18.80
CA VAL A 267 -13.13 -10.68 19.64
C VAL A 267 -12.90 -11.03 21.12
N THR A 268 -12.08 -12.04 21.39
CA THR A 268 -11.68 -12.45 22.75
C THR A 268 -10.84 -11.40 23.47
N ASP A 269 -10.17 -10.51 22.73
CA ASP A 269 -9.32 -9.48 23.31
C ASP A 269 -10.10 -8.19 23.65
N LEU A 270 -11.40 -8.16 23.33
CA LEU A 270 -12.29 -7.07 23.68
C LEU A 270 -12.74 -7.19 25.15
N PRO A 271 -12.85 -6.07 25.88
CA PRO A 271 -13.43 -6.07 27.22
C PRO A 271 -14.82 -6.71 27.24
N THR A 272 -15.12 -7.45 28.29
CA THR A 272 -16.35 -8.26 28.41
C THR A 272 -17.65 -7.46 28.27
N HIS A 273 -17.61 -6.16 28.51
CA HIS A 273 -18.78 -5.26 28.38
C HIS A 273 -19.00 -4.74 26.94
N GLN A 274 -18.16 -5.17 25.99
CA GLN A 274 -18.28 -4.84 24.55
C GLN A 274 -18.56 -6.08 23.68
N ARG A 275 -18.80 -7.24 24.29
CA ARG A 275 -19.17 -8.48 23.60
C ARG A 275 -20.68 -8.56 23.37
#